data_2aeefa32d32fece46bf52b3c353de121
#
_entry.id   2aeefa32d32fece46bf52b3c353de121
#
_cell.length_a   1.000
_cell.length_b   1.000
_cell.length_c   1.000
_cell.angle_alpha   90.00
_cell.angle_beta   90.00
_cell.angle_gamma   90.00
#
_symmetry.space_group_name_H-M   'P 1'
#
loop_
_entity.id
_entity.type
_entity.pdbx_description
1 polymer ?
#
loop_
_entity_poly.entity_id
_entity_poly.type
_entity_poly.pdbx_seq_one_letter_code
_entity_poly.pdbx_strand_id
1 'polypeptide(L)'
;MRIKLYFSIVCLFTSFSSFTDSFNKLTFSLWSKPDIEIFYSLPAEINEDTKVLFVIHGASRTAESYFSKWYEYTNNKNIILIAPKFDESAFPSYNSLIIDKKLAQGKDCKYEYSGFCLEPQNNPSNSLSDSISLMFDYFRSRFDIQENSYRIYGHSGGSQFVHRYLLFGQDARVEKAVMANAGWYTFLKDINYPYGVKDMPISEDRLKWFLSVKGAIMLGDEDTDPNDGSMRNDKGAKEQGNNRFQRGIRYFERNVLIADSLDMPFRWRLQVVKNAAHENSKMIQAAAPYLLEDL
;
A
#
# COMPACT_ATOMS: atom_id res chain seq x y z
N MET A 1 48.25 -58.38 -32.51
CA MET A 1 47.69 -57.93 -31.23
C MET A 1 47.09 -56.54 -31.40
N ARG A 2 45.74 -56.42 -31.54
CA ARG A 2 45.09 -55.11 -31.80
C ARG A 2 44.46 -54.66 -30.45
N ILE A 3 44.98 -53.53 -29.95
CA ILE A 3 44.47 -52.86 -28.73
C ILE A 3 43.27 -52.05 -29.14
N LYS A 4 42.09 -52.35 -28.58
CA LYS A 4 40.89 -51.53 -28.70
C LYS A 4 40.87 -50.51 -27.55
N LEU A 5 41.02 -49.21 -27.91
CA LEU A 5 40.80 -48.13 -26.98
C LEU A 5 39.29 -47.87 -26.85
N TYR A 6 38.74 -48.02 -25.64
CA TYR A 6 37.39 -47.55 -25.34
C TYR A 6 37.44 -46.13 -24.82
N PHE A 7 36.85 -45.18 -25.59
CA PHE A 7 36.59 -43.82 -25.11
C PHE A 7 35.28 -43.82 -24.33
N SER A 8 35.35 -43.60 -23.02
CA SER A 8 34.20 -43.32 -22.21
C SER A 8 33.88 -41.81 -22.29
N ILE A 9 32.75 -41.50 -22.93
CA ILE A 9 32.22 -40.14 -22.94
C ILE A 9 31.47 -39.94 -21.58
N VAL A 10 32.07 -39.13 -20.71
CA VAL A 10 31.38 -38.66 -19.50
C VAL A 10 30.51 -37.46 -19.90
N CYS A 11 29.20 -37.68 -20.03
CA CYS A 11 28.21 -36.61 -20.16
C CYS A 11 28.07 -35.92 -18.80
N LEU A 12 28.67 -34.75 -18.64
CA LEU A 12 28.34 -33.83 -17.56
C LEU A 12 26.95 -33.25 -17.83
N PHE A 13 25.94 -33.75 -17.14
CA PHE A 13 24.64 -33.09 -17.02
C PHE A 13 24.81 -31.87 -16.11
N THR A 14 24.98 -30.71 -16.70
CA THR A 14 24.77 -29.46 -16.00
C THR A 14 23.26 -29.30 -15.85
N SER A 15 22.75 -29.58 -14.68
CA SER A 15 21.38 -29.23 -14.29
C SER A 15 21.30 -27.71 -14.27
N PHE A 16 20.72 -27.13 -15.34
CA PHE A 16 20.19 -25.76 -15.26
C PHE A 16 19.02 -25.81 -14.26
N SER A 17 19.26 -25.37 -13.05
CA SER A 17 18.16 -24.94 -12.16
C SER A 17 17.47 -23.79 -12.89
N SER A 18 16.32 -24.06 -13.50
CA SER A 18 15.38 -23.00 -13.84
C SER A 18 15.04 -22.30 -12.53
N PHE A 19 15.36 -21.01 -12.41
CA PHE A 19 14.78 -20.13 -11.41
C PHE A 19 13.27 -20.16 -11.65
N THR A 20 12.56 -21.06 -10.99
CA THR A 20 11.12 -20.97 -10.86
C THR A 20 10.88 -19.78 -9.94
N ASP A 21 10.00 -18.88 -10.38
CA ASP A 21 9.56 -17.73 -9.59
C ASP A 21 9.26 -18.16 -8.16
N SER A 22 10.05 -17.66 -7.21
CA SER A 22 10.05 -18.12 -5.80
C SER A 22 8.93 -17.49 -4.97
N PHE A 23 7.79 -17.20 -5.58
CA PHE A 23 6.61 -16.66 -4.90
C PHE A 23 5.40 -17.57 -5.03
N ASN A 24 4.51 -17.44 -4.06
CA ASN A 24 3.26 -18.17 -3.99
C ASN A 24 2.08 -17.27 -4.34
N LYS A 25 0.99 -17.90 -4.77
CA LYS A 25 -0.30 -17.24 -5.00
C LYS A 25 -1.38 -17.92 -4.17
N LEU A 26 -2.32 -17.14 -3.69
CA LEU A 26 -3.57 -17.65 -3.11
C LEU A 26 -4.72 -16.70 -3.40
N THR A 27 -5.94 -17.22 -3.26
CA THR A 27 -7.16 -16.41 -3.30
C THR A 27 -7.69 -16.24 -1.89
N PHE A 28 -7.86 -14.99 -1.46
CA PHE A 28 -8.48 -14.67 -0.18
C PHE A 28 -9.99 -14.46 -0.38
N SER A 29 -10.80 -15.34 0.23
CA SER A 29 -12.26 -15.37 0.11
C SER A 29 -12.97 -15.37 1.48
N LEU A 30 -12.24 -15.10 2.58
CA LEU A 30 -12.79 -15.21 3.94
C LEU A 30 -13.46 -13.92 4.43
N TRP A 31 -14.25 -13.30 3.57
CA TRP A 31 -15.07 -12.13 3.87
C TRP A 31 -16.30 -12.07 2.95
N SER A 32 -17.21 -11.12 3.19
CA SER A 32 -18.44 -10.94 2.40
C SER A 32 -18.27 -10.09 1.13
N LYS A 33 -17.02 -9.87 0.69
CA LYS A 33 -16.65 -9.00 -0.43
C LYS A 33 -16.03 -9.85 -1.55
N PRO A 34 -15.79 -9.31 -2.76
CA PRO A 34 -15.15 -10.06 -3.83
C PRO A 34 -13.79 -10.61 -3.42
N ASP A 35 -13.42 -11.74 -4.01
CA ASP A 35 -12.15 -12.42 -3.79
C ASP A 35 -10.96 -11.54 -4.17
N ILE A 36 -9.85 -11.71 -3.43
CA ILE A 36 -8.58 -11.02 -3.70
C ILE A 36 -7.50 -12.05 -4.01
N GLU A 37 -6.87 -11.94 -5.20
CA GLU A 37 -5.63 -12.65 -5.49
C GLU A 37 -4.50 -12.01 -4.68
N ILE A 38 -3.69 -12.85 -4.01
CA ILE A 38 -2.56 -12.41 -3.19
C ILE A 38 -1.28 -13.08 -3.68
N PHE A 39 -0.26 -12.28 -3.98
CA PHE A 39 1.11 -12.74 -4.18
C PHE A 39 1.83 -12.68 -2.83
N TYR A 40 2.56 -13.75 -2.46
CA TYR A 40 3.28 -13.76 -1.20
C TYR A 40 4.54 -14.63 -1.23
N SER A 41 5.48 -14.32 -0.35
CA SER A 41 6.63 -15.16 -0.06
C SER A 41 6.76 -15.39 1.44
N LEU A 42 7.33 -16.53 1.78
CA LEU A 42 7.65 -16.89 3.16
C LEU A 42 9.19 -16.86 3.33
N PRO A 43 9.70 -16.51 4.50
CA PRO A 43 11.11 -16.71 4.84
C PRO A 43 11.45 -18.20 4.87
N ALA A 44 12.73 -18.54 4.93
CA ALA A 44 13.17 -19.94 5.04
C ALA A 44 12.64 -20.64 6.30
N GLU A 45 12.46 -19.87 7.37
CA GLU A 45 11.90 -20.34 8.65
C GLU A 45 10.98 -19.26 9.22
N ILE A 46 9.81 -19.65 9.71
CA ILE A 46 8.89 -18.77 10.43
C ILE A 46 9.10 -18.99 11.93
N ASN A 47 9.40 -17.91 12.64
CA ASN A 47 9.64 -17.91 14.07
C ASN A 47 9.05 -16.65 14.74
N GLU A 48 9.28 -16.45 16.03
CA GLU A 48 8.74 -15.33 16.81
C GLU A 48 9.15 -13.93 16.31
N ASP A 49 10.30 -13.84 15.62
CA ASP A 49 10.82 -12.59 15.07
C ASP A 49 10.35 -12.33 13.62
N THR A 50 9.60 -13.26 13.03
CA THR A 50 9.14 -13.12 11.64
C THR A 50 8.22 -11.93 11.49
N LYS A 51 8.61 -10.93 10.65
CA LYS A 51 7.81 -9.74 10.37
C LYS A 51 6.88 -9.94 9.18
N VAL A 52 5.90 -9.06 9.03
CA VAL A 52 4.96 -9.06 7.90
C VAL A 52 4.97 -7.69 7.22
N LEU A 53 5.12 -7.68 5.89
CA LEU A 53 5.04 -6.47 5.06
C LEU A 53 3.94 -6.61 4.00
N PHE A 54 2.96 -5.73 4.07
CA PHE A 54 1.98 -5.53 3.01
C PHE A 54 2.47 -4.50 2.00
N VAL A 55 2.32 -4.82 0.70
CA VAL A 55 2.70 -3.95 -0.41
C VAL A 55 1.49 -3.67 -1.29
N ILE A 56 1.06 -2.41 -1.34
CA ILE A 56 -0.13 -1.98 -2.06
C ILE A 56 0.27 -1.34 -3.39
N HIS A 57 -0.21 -1.95 -4.48
CA HIS A 57 0.08 -1.52 -5.86
C HIS A 57 -0.50 -0.13 -6.20
N GLY A 58 -0.03 0.49 -7.28
CA GLY A 58 -0.57 1.72 -7.85
C GLY A 58 -1.85 1.52 -8.66
N ALA A 59 -2.32 2.58 -9.33
CA ALA A 59 -3.56 2.57 -10.12
C ALA A 59 -3.55 1.58 -11.29
N SER A 60 -2.38 1.22 -11.82
CA SER A 60 -2.21 0.22 -12.88
C SER A 60 -2.49 -1.23 -12.45
N ARG A 61 -2.77 -1.48 -11.18
CA ARG A 61 -3.15 -2.80 -10.61
C ARG A 61 -2.10 -3.91 -10.80
N THR A 62 -0.82 -3.55 -10.98
CA THR A 62 0.29 -4.48 -11.22
C THR A 62 0.88 -5.02 -9.92
N ALA A 63 0.06 -5.70 -9.10
CA ALA A 63 0.48 -6.22 -7.78
C ALA A 63 1.70 -7.15 -7.87
N GLU A 64 1.76 -8.02 -8.89
CA GLU A 64 2.89 -8.92 -9.14
C GLU A 64 4.21 -8.15 -9.36
N SER A 65 4.18 -7.08 -10.16
CA SER A 65 5.36 -6.25 -10.37
C SER A 65 5.82 -5.52 -9.10
N TYR A 66 4.87 -5.09 -8.26
CA TYR A 66 5.19 -4.50 -6.95
C TYR A 66 5.80 -5.54 -6.01
N PHE A 67 5.21 -6.74 -5.99
CA PHE A 67 5.73 -7.87 -5.24
C PHE A 67 7.16 -8.20 -5.64
N SER A 68 7.42 -8.43 -6.96
CA SER A 68 8.74 -8.82 -7.47
C SER A 68 9.82 -7.80 -7.11
N LYS A 69 9.53 -6.51 -7.22
CA LYS A 69 10.47 -5.44 -6.83
C LYS A 69 10.77 -5.42 -5.32
N TRP A 70 9.78 -5.68 -4.48
CA TRP A 70 9.98 -5.78 -3.04
C TRP A 70 10.68 -7.08 -2.64
N TYR A 71 10.46 -8.15 -3.38
CA TYR A 71 11.09 -9.44 -3.15
C TYR A 71 12.62 -9.34 -3.23
N GLU A 72 13.16 -8.51 -4.11
CA GLU A 72 14.60 -8.23 -4.20
C GLU A 72 15.21 -7.74 -2.86
N TYR A 73 14.42 -7.07 -2.02
CA TYR A 73 14.83 -6.54 -0.72
C TYR A 73 14.51 -7.46 0.47
N THR A 74 13.61 -8.44 0.27
CA THR A 74 13.05 -9.25 1.35
C THR A 74 13.43 -10.73 1.30
N ASN A 75 13.91 -11.25 0.15
CA ASN A 75 14.16 -12.68 -0.09
C ASN A 75 15.16 -13.34 0.89
N ASN A 76 16.06 -12.57 1.51
CA ASN A 76 17.05 -13.06 2.47
C ASN A 76 16.77 -12.57 3.91
N LYS A 77 15.54 -12.15 4.19
CA LYS A 77 15.14 -11.61 5.48
C LYS A 77 14.04 -12.45 6.13
N ASN A 78 13.95 -12.41 7.44
CA ASN A 78 12.89 -13.06 8.19
C ASN A 78 11.59 -12.26 8.13
N ILE A 79 11.01 -12.20 6.91
CA ILE A 79 9.81 -11.42 6.63
C ILE A 79 8.88 -12.15 5.66
N ILE A 80 7.59 -12.10 5.93
CA ILE A 80 6.53 -12.51 5.01
C ILE A 80 6.14 -11.28 4.19
N LEU A 81 6.33 -11.35 2.87
CA LEU A 81 5.92 -10.32 1.94
C LEU A 81 4.54 -10.66 1.38
N ILE A 82 3.61 -9.72 1.39
CA ILE A 82 2.22 -9.90 0.95
C ILE A 82 1.81 -8.76 0.04
N ALA A 83 1.39 -9.06 -1.18
CA ALA A 83 0.92 -8.08 -2.15
C ALA A 83 -0.48 -8.46 -2.67
N PRO A 84 -1.55 -7.92 -2.07
CA PRO A 84 -2.91 -8.14 -2.55
C PRO A 84 -3.15 -7.38 -3.86
N LYS A 85 -3.88 -8.01 -4.79
CA LYS A 85 -4.33 -7.42 -6.04
C LYS A 85 -5.79 -7.01 -5.94
N PHE A 86 -6.03 -5.73 -5.80
CA PHE A 86 -7.38 -5.16 -5.92
C PHE A 86 -7.71 -5.01 -7.41
N ASP A 87 -8.30 -6.04 -8.01
CA ASP A 87 -8.68 -6.03 -9.43
C ASP A 87 -9.63 -4.87 -9.76
N GLU A 88 -9.51 -4.28 -10.95
CA GLU A 88 -10.27 -3.09 -11.30
C GLU A 88 -11.77 -3.38 -11.43
N SER A 89 -12.14 -4.55 -11.93
CA SER A 89 -13.56 -4.93 -12.11
C SER A 89 -14.27 -5.14 -10.78
N ALA A 90 -13.58 -5.72 -9.80
CA ALA A 90 -14.12 -6.01 -8.47
C ALA A 90 -13.96 -4.83 -7.49
N PHE A 91 -12.89 -4.03 -7.65
CA PHE A 91 -12.52 -2.96 -6.74
C PHE A 91 -12.18 -1.64 -7.47
N PRO A 92 -13.09 -1.05 -8.25
CA PRO A 92 -12.79 0.11 -9.10
C PRO A 92 -12.33 1.35 -8.33
N SER A 93 -12.63 1.43 -7.05
CA SER A 93 -12.27 2.56 -6.17
C SER A 93 -11.41 2.18 -4.97
N TYR A 94 -10.60 1.09 -5.07
CA TYR A 94 -9.82 0.56 -3.95
C TYR A 94 -8.98 1.63 -3.23
N ASN A 95 -8.35 2.53 -3.97
CA ASN A 95 -7.52 3.60 -3.44
C ASN A 95 -8.29 4.63 -2.59
N SER A 96 -9.61 4.63 -2.69
CA SER A 96 -10.53 5.40 -1.84
C SER A 96 -11.17 4.53 -0.75
N LEU A 97 -10.68 3.32 -0.51
CA LEU A 97 -11.25 2.30 0.40
C LEU A 97 -12.71 1.94 0.08
N ILE A 98 -13.12 2.03 -1.17
CA ILE A 98 -14.49 1.76 -1.60
C ILE A 98 -14.45 0.69 -2.68
N ILE A 99 -15.32 -0.32 -2.58
CA ILE A 99 -15.36 -1.46 -3.49
C ILE A 99 -15.87 -1.02 -4.86
N ASP A 100 -17.00 -0.35 -4.90
CA ASP A 100 -17.68 0.04 -6.12
C ASP A 100 -17.85 1.56 -6.25
N LYS A 101 -18.16 1.99 -7.46
CA LYS A 101 -18.63 3.35 -7.74
C LYS A 101 -20.07 3.26 -8.21
N LYS A 102 -20.96 3.96 -7.54
CA LYS A 102 -22.31 4.18 -8.05
C LYS A 102 -22.33 5.47 -8.87
N LEU A 103 -23.00 5.44 -10.02
CA LEU A 103 -23.25 6.66 -10.79
C LEU A 103 -24.05 7.64 -9.93
N ALA A 104 -23.65 8.89 -9.93
CA ALA A 104 -24.42 9.96 -9.30
C ALA A 104 -25.75 10.08 -10.03
N GLN A 105 -26.81 9.54 -9.43
CA GLN A 105 -28.17 9.65 -9.93
C GLN A 105 -29.00 10.50 -8.96
N GLY A 106 -29.31 11.72 -9.39
CA GLY A 106 -30.23 12.57 -8.67
C GLY A 106 -29.65 13.35 -7.48
N LYS A 107 -30.56 14.01 -6.73
CA LYS A 107 -30.23 14.98 -5.67
C LYS A 107 -29.74 14.35 -4.35
N ASP A 108 -29.74 13.01 -4.23
CA ASP A 108 -29.52 12.32 -2.95
C ASP A 108 -28.08 11.79 -2.80
N CYS A 109 -27.17 12.10 -3.71
CA CYS A 109 -25.78 11.72 -3.58
C CYS A 109 -25.06 12.63 -2.59
N LYS A 110 -24.79 12.13 -1.40
CA LYS A 110 -24.08 12.87 -0.34
C LYS A 110 -22.61 13.15 -0.70
N TYR A 111 -21.97 12.23 -1.42
CA TYR A 111 -20.56 12.32 -1.82
C TYR A 111 -20.38 12.00 -3.29
N GLU A 112 -20.29 13.03 -4.12
CA GLU A 112 -20.01 12.89 -5.54
C GLU A 112 -18.51 13.00 -5.82
N TYR A 113 -17.99 12.08 -6.61
CA TYR A 113 -16.62 12.05 -7.03
C TYR A 113 -16.48 11.62 -8.49
N SER A 114 -16.01 12.51 -9.37
CA SER A 114 -15.87 12.22 -10.81
C SER A 114 -17.13 11.66 -11.48
N GLY A 115 -18.29 12.21 -11.16
CA GLY A 115 -19.58 11.75 -11.70
C GLY A 115 -20.10 10.44 -11.06
N PHE A 116 -19.48 9.96 -10.00
CA PHE A 116 -19.91 8.79 -9.25
C PHE A 116 -20.31 9.16 -7.83
N CYS A 117 -21.36 8.52 -7.35
CA CYS A 117 -21.78 8.61 -5.96
C CYS A 117 -20.94 7.64 -5.12
N LEU A 118 -20.24 8.16 -4.13
CA LEU A 118 -19.51 7.33 -3.19
C LEU A 118 -20.38 7.05 -1.97
N GLU A 119 -20.56 5.77 -1.64
CA GLU A 119 -21.19 5.36 -0.41
C GLU A 119 -20.35 5.85 0.79
N PRO A 120 -21.01 6.36 1.84
CA PRO A 120 -20.31 6.72 3.07
C PRO A 120 -19.55 5.51 3.65
N GLN A 121 -18.43 5.77 4.28
CA GLN A 121 -17.62 4.73 4.94
C GLN A 121 -18.35 3.99 6.09
N ASN A 122 -19.49 4.49 6.52
CA ASN A 122 -20.35 3.83 7.51
C ASN A 122 -21.15 2.64 6.95
N ASN A 123 -21.05 2.35 5.63
CA ASN A 123 -21.57 1.09 5.08
C ASN A 123 -20.44 0.03 5.02
N PRO A 124 -20.36 -0.91 5.99
CA PRO A 124 -19.28 -1.88 6.07
C PRO A 124 -19.17 -2.79 4.83
N SER A 125 -20.28 -3.02 4.11
CA SER A 125 -20.30 -3.88 2.93
C SER A 125 -19.52 -3.28 1.75
N ASN A 126 -19.39 -1.96 1.69
CA ASN A 126 -18.70 -1.25 0.60
C ASN A 126 -17.30 -0.74 0.99
N SER A 127 -16.89 -0.90 2.24
CA SER A 127 -15.60 -0.39 2.70
C SER A 127 -14.51 -1.46 2.63
N LEU A 128 -13.28 -1.03 2.30
CA LEU A 128 -12.06 -1.83 2.38
C LEU A 128 -11.24 -1.53 3.64
N SER A 129 -11.81 -0.80 4.60
CA SER A 129 -11.11 -0.39 5.82
C SER A 129 -10.69 -1.54 6.74
N ASP A 130 -11.25 -2.73 6.55
CA ASP A 130 -10.92 -3.97 7.26
C ASP A 130 -10.07 -4.95 6.44
N SER A 131 -9.79 -4.63 5.18
CA SER A 131 -9.19 -5.59 4.23
C SER A 131 -7.81 -6.11 4.67
N ILE A 132 -6.92 -5.23 5.09
CA ILE A 132 -5.54 -5.62 5.46
C ILE A 132 -5.54 -6.39 6.79
N SER A 133 -6.33 -5.95 7.77
CA SER A 133 -6.44 -6.65 9.06
C SER A 133 -6.95 -8.07 8.92
N LEU A 134 -7.98 -8.29 8.09
CA LEU A 134 -8.53 -9.62 7.82
C LEU A 134 -7.52 -10.51 7.08
N MET A 135 -6.80 -9.97 6.09
CA MET A 135 -5.73 -10.71 5.42
C MET A 135 -4.58 -11.02 6.40
N PHE A 136 -4.22 -10.09 7.26
CA PHE A 136 -3.20 -10.32 8.29
C PHE A 136 -3.61 -11.46 9.23
N ASP A 137 -4.84 -11.47 9.75
CA ASP A 137 -5.35 -12.53 10.62
C ASP A 137 -5.39 -13.88 9.90
N TYR A 138 -5.75 -13.89 8.62
CA TYR A 138 -5.70 -15.10 7.79
C TYR A 138 -4.27 -15.66 7.68
N PHE A 139 -3.28 -14.79 7.39
CA PHE A 139 -1.88 -15.23 7.28
C PHE A 139 -1.33 -15.69 8.63
N ARG A 140 -1.66 -14.99 9.72
CA ARG A 140 -1.28 -15.40 11.07
C ARG A 140 -1.79 -16.80 11.41
N SER A 141 -3.07 -17.05 11.17
CA SER A 141 -3.68 -18.37 11.44
C SER A 141 -3.11 -19.45 10.54
N ARG A 142 -2.87 -19.15 9.25
CA ARG A 142 -2.43 -20.15 8.27
C ARG A 142 -0.99 -20.59 8.46
N PHE A 143 -0.12 -19.70 8.89
CA PHE A 143 1.33 -19.90 9.00
C PHE A 143 1.86 -19.82 10.42
N ASP A 144 0.98 -19.83 11.42
CA ASP A 144 1.32 -19.75 12.85
C ASP A 144 2.25 -18.58 13.19
N ILE A 145 1.96 -17.40 12.63
CA ILE A 145 2.77 -16.20 12.82
C ILE A 145 2.50 -15.63 14.22
N GLN A 146 3.55 -15.51 15.04
CA GLN A 146 3.46 -14.99 16.41
C GLN A 146 3.44 -13.46 16.48
N GLU A 147 3.99 -12.78 15.48
CA GLU A 147 3.97 -11.31 15.39
C GLU A 147 2.54 -10.76 15.39
N ASN A 148 2.31 -9.73 16.20
CA ASN A 148 1.01 -9.07 16.37
C ASN A 148 0.88 -7.76 15.60
N SER A 149 1.90 -7.38 14.85
CA SER A 149 1.93 -6.15 14.06
C SER A 149 2.37 -6.41 12.63
N TYR A 150 2.13 -5.46 11.74
CA TYR A 150 2.59 -5.52 10.36
C TYR A 150 3.03 -4.15 9.86
N ARG A 151 3.82 -4.19 8.81
CA ARG A 151 4.29 -3.00 8.08
C ARG A 151 3.52 -2.88 6.78
N ILE A 152 3.37 -1.66 6.28
CA ILE A 152 2.62 -1.42 5.05
C ILE A 152 3.31 -0.37 4.18
N TYR A 153 3.41 -0.68 2.90
CA TYR A 153 3.91 0.20 1.85
C TYR A 153 2.85 0.45 0.79
N GLY A 154 2.76 1.67 0.29
CA GLY A 154 1.97 2.01 -0.89
C GLY A 154 2.62 3.09 -1.73
N HIS A 155 2.55 2.94 -3.05
CA HIS A 155 3.01 3.95 -4.00
C HIS A 155 1.86 4.40 -4.91
N SER A 156 1.82 5.70 -5.25
CA SER A 156 0.79 6.26 -6.13
C SER A 156 -0.63 5.99 -5.61
N GLY A 157 -1.47 5.25 -6.35
CA GLY A 157 -2.78 4.78 -5.87
C GLY A 157 -2.71 3.95 -4.60
N GLY A 158 -1.65 3.13 -4.42
CA GLY A 158 -1.39 2.39 -3.18
C GLY A 158 -1.08 3.31 -2.00
N SER A 159 -0.38 4.41 -2.21
CA SER A 159 -0.18 5.44 -1.18
C SER A 159 -1.50 6.11 -0.78
N GLN A 160 -2.40 6.31 -1.75
CA GLN A 160 -3.76 6.80 -1.49
C GLN A 160 -4.58 5.81 -0.65
N PHE A 161 -4.43 4.51 -0.90
CA PHE A 161 -5.03 3.47 -0.07
C PHE A 161 -4.46 3.52 1.35
N VAL A 162 -3.13 3.50 1.49
CA VAL A 162 -2.47 3.39 2.81
C VAL A 162 -2.87 4.53 3.74
N HIS A 163 -2.77 5.81 3.31
CA HIS A 163 -3.09 6.91 4.24
C HIS A 163 -4.56 6.92 4.66
N ARG A 164 -5.49 6.46 3.79
CA ARG A 164 -6.90 6.32 4.13
C ARG A 164 -7.14 5.11 5.02
N TYR A 165 -6.45 4.00 4.77
CA TYR A 165 -6.49 2.83 5.65
C TYR A 165 -6.04 3.19 7.08
N LEU A 166 -4.94 3.95 7.21
CA LEU A 166 -4.50 4.45 8.52
C LEU A 166 -5.56 5.35 9.18
N LEU A 167 -6.26 6.17 8.40
CA LEU A 167 -7.23 7.15 8.93
C LEU A 167 -8.57 6.51 9.27
N PHE A 168 -9.09 5.62 8.44
CA PHE A 168 -10.46 5.08 8.54
C PHE A 168 -10.54 3.62 8.97
N GLY A 169 -9.46 2.86 8.86
CA GLY A 169 -9.41 1.49 9.36
C GLY A 169 -9.54 1.43 10.89
N GLN A 170 -10.04 0.32 11.40
CA GLN A 170 -10.17 0.14 12.85
C GLN A 170 -8.97 -0.59 13.48
N ASP A 171 -8.09 -1.15 12.64
CA ASP A 171 -6.91 -1.88 13.10
C ASP A 171 -5.78 -0.91 13.51
N ALA A 172 -5.24 -1.10 14.69
CA ALA A 172 -4.12 -0.33 15.24
C ALA A 172 -2.77 -1.09 15.19
N ARG A 173 -2.72 -2.27 14.54
CA ARG A 173 -1.54 -3.14 14.50
C ARG A 173 -0.50 -2.74 13.45
N VAL A 174 -0.68 -1.64 12.74
CA VAL A 174 0.35 -1.12 11.83
C VAL A 174 1.54 -0.60 12.64
N GLU A 175 2.69 -1.25 12.52
CA GLU A 175 3.94 -0.85 13.18
C GLU A 175 4.61 0.32 12.45
N LYS A 176 4.78 0.18 11.12
CA LYS A 176 5.40 1.19 10.25
C LYS A 176 4.61 1.30 8.94
N ALA A 177 4.44 2.51 8.44
CA ALA A 177 3.76 2.76 7.16
C ALA A 177 4.56 3.68 6.26
N VAL A 178 4.60 3.39 4.95
CA VAL A 178 5.16 4.30 3.94
C VAL A 178 4.10 4.65 2.90
N MET A 179 3.94 5.94 2.68
CA MET A 179 3.06 6.54 1.69
C MET A 179 3.90 7.29 0.66
N ALA A 180 4.18 6.64 -0.48
CA ALA A 180 5.08 7.16 -1.51
C ALA A 180 4.30 7.77 -2.68
N ASN A 181 4.63 9.00 -3.05
CA ASN A 181 4.14 9.71 -4.24
C ASN A 181 2.62 9.59 -4.48
N ALA A 182 1.78 9.83 -3.47
CA ALA A 182 0.34 9.83 -3.67
C ALA A 182 -0.09 10.91 -4.66
N GLY A 183 -1.02 10.60 -5.55
CA GLY A 183 -1.53 11.55 -6.52
C GLY A 183 -2.32 12.70 -5.88
N TRP A 184 -2.97 12.44 -4.75
CA TRP A 184 -3.74 13.39 -3.95
C TRP A 184 -4.10 12.74 -2.60
N TYR A 185 -4.55 13.54 -1.62
CA TYR A 185 -4.74 13.11 -0.23
C TYR A 185 -6.14 13.43 0.30
N THR A 186 -6.55 12.74 1.37
CA THR A 186 -7.68 13.11 2.21
C THR A 186 -7.15 13.92 3.39
N PHE A 187 -7.37 15.22 3.37
CA PHE A 187 -6.90 16.13 4.39
C PHE A 187 -7.82 16.09 5.62
N LEU A 188 -7.27 16.30 6.80
CA LEU A 188 -8.03 16.54 8.02
C LEU A 188 -8.65 17.96 7.98
N LYS A 189 -9.66 18.14 7.12
CA LYS A 189 -10.38 19.40 6.90
C LYS A 189 -11.86 19.16 6.82
N ASP A 190 -12.67 20.13 7.23
CA ASP A 190 -14.14 20.13 7.10
C ASP A 190 -14.57 20.42 5.66
N ILE A 191 -14.18 19.55 4.74
CA ILE A 191 -14.63 19.50 3.35
C ILE A 191 -15.02 18.09 2.99
N ASN A 192 -15.86 17.94 1.96
CA ASN A 192 -16.39 16.63 1.57
C ASN A 192 -15.29 15.62 1.24
N TYR A 193 -15.54 14.35 1.59
CA TYR A 193 -14.76 13.22 1.09
C TYR A 193 -14.83 13.20 -0.45
N PRO A 194 -13.78 12.85 -1.18
CA PRO A 194 -12.57 12.21 -0.68
C PRO A 194 -11.41 13.16 -0.35
N TYR A 195 -11.60 14.48 -0.46
CA TYR A 195 -10.53 15.47 -0.26
C TYR A 195 -10.42 15.94 1.20
N GLY A 196 -11.44 15.70 1.99
CA GLY A 196 -11.48 15.99 3.43
C GLY A 196 -12.31 14.96 4.19
N VAL A 197 -12.60 15.27 5.43
CA VAL A 197 -13.18 14.35 6.41
C VAL A 197 -14.54 14.83 6.97
N LYS A 198 -15.18 15.78 6.28
CA LYS A 198 -16.49 16.29 6.71
C LYS A 198 -17.48 15.14 6.85
N ASP A 199 -18.16 15.09 7.99
CA ASP A 199 -19.16 14.06 8.34
C ASP A 199 -18.61 12.61 8.33
N MET A 200 -17.28 12.41 8.28
CA MET A 200 -16.70 11.08 8.35
C MET A 200 -16.56 10.61 9.81
N PRO A 201 -16.82 9.33 10.09
CA PRO A 201 -16.78 8.80 11.46
C PRO A 201 -15.35 8.52 11.91
N ILE A 202 -14.61 9.56 12.33
CA ILE A 202 -13.26 9.43 12.88
C ILE A 202 -13.36 9.73 14.38
N SER A 203 -13.09 8.74 15.24
CA SER A 203 -13.00 8.96 16.67
C SER A 203 -11.72 9.71 17.04
N GLU A 204 -11.73 10.37 18.20
CA GLU A 204 -10.54 11.02 18.73
C GLU A 204 -9.38 10.05 18.94
N ASP A 205 -9.65 8.84 19.46
CA ASP A 205 -8.67 7.79 19.64
C ASP A 205 -8.05 7.36 18.30
N ARG A 206 -8.88 7.25 17.25
CA ARG A 206 -8.38 6.92 15.91
C ARG A 206 -7.51 8.05 15.34
N LEU A 207 -7.89 9.29 15.52
CA LEU A 207 -7.11 10.44 15.09
C LEU A 207 -5.76 10.49 15.83
N LYS A 208 -5.77 10.30 17.14
CA LYS A 208 -4.57 10.23 17.98
C LYS A 208 -3.64 9.10 17.52
N TRP A 209 -4.17 7.91 17.31
CA TRP A 209 -3.40 6.78 16.79
C TRP A 209 -2.84 7.08 15.41
N PHE A 210 -3.65 7.61 14.48
CA PHE A 210 -3.24 7.98 13.13
C PHE A 210 -2.04 8.94 13.11
N LEU A 211 -2.06 9.97 13.96
CA LEU A 211 -0.98 10.93 14.06
C LEU A 211 0.28 10.34 14.75
N SER A 212 0.10 9.33 15.60
CA SER A 212 1.18 8.71 16.39
C SER A 212 1.77 7.43 15.79
N VAL A 213 1.18 6.84 14.75
CA VAL A 213 1.79 5.69 14.05
C VAL A 213 3.11 6.08 13.41
N LYS A 214 4.10 5.16 13.37
CA LYS A 214 5.37 5.41 12.66
C LYS A 214 5.11 5.49 11.15
N GLY A 215 4.77 6.67 10.66
CA GLY A 215 4.46 6.95 9.26
C GLY A 215 5.63 7.63 8.53
N ALA A 216 5.77 7.39 7.23
CA ALA A 216 6.66 8.14 6.37
C ALA A 216 5.94 8.56 5.08
N ILE A 217 5.90 9.85 4.79
CA ILE A 217 5.58 10.37 3.47
C ILE A 217 6.87 10.47 2.69
N MET A 218 6.97 9.76 1.57
CA MET A 218 8.14 9.79 0.71
C MET A 218 7.78 10.41 -0.64
N LEU A 219 8.52 11.43 -1.06
CA LEU A 219 8.25 12.21 -2.25
C LEU A 219 9.48 12.30 -3.14
N GLY A 220 9.33 11.90 -4.41
CA GLY A 220 10.35 12.13 -5.43
C GLY A 220 10.45 13.62 -5.78
N ASP A 221 11.64 14.21 -5.75
CA ASP A 221 11.83 15.63 -6.01
C ASP A 221 11.60 16.04 -7.47
N GLU A 222 11.57 15.07 -8.38
CA GLU A 222 11.24 15.25 -9.79
C GLU A 222 9.77 14.88 -10.14
N ASP A 223 8.93 14.43 -9.18
CA ASP A 223 7.49 14.16 -9.40
C ASP A 223 6.68 15.48 -9.39
N THR A 224 7.10 16.39 -10.27
CA THR A 224 6.66 17.78 -10.30
C THR A 224 5.93 18.19 -11.58
N ASP A 225 5.71 17.28 -12.53
CA ASP A 225 4.99 17.58 -13.77
C ASP A 225 3.49 17.80 -13.50
N PRO A 226 2.94 19.01 -13.72
CA PRO A 226 1.52 19.28 -13.52
C PRO A 226 0.64 18.69 -14.64
N ASN A 227 1.25 18.23 -15.74
CA ASN A 227 0.55 17.70 -16.93
C ASN A 227 0.70 16.18 -17.07
N ASP A 228 1.31 15.49 -16.09
CA ASP A 228 1.38 14.04 -16.10
C ASP A 228 -0.01 13.42 -16.31
N GLY A 229 -0.14 12.56 -17.32
CA GLY A 229 -1.43 12.01 -17.77
C GLY A 229 -2.14 11.12 -16.72
N SER A 230 -1.41 10.64 -15.71
CA SER A 230 -1.97 9.87 -14.59
C SER A 230 -2.31 10.75 -13.37
N MET A 231 -2.03 12.06 -13.45
CA MET A 231 -2.29 12.97 -12.36
C MET A 231 -3.75 13.45 -12.35
N ARG A 232 -4.35 13.41 -11.17
CA ARG A 232 -5.71 13.92 -11.00
C ARG A 232 -5.76 15.44 -11.06
N ASN A 233 -6.66 15.98 -11.88
CA ASN A 233 -6.71 17.41 -12.22
C ASN A 233 -8.08 18.07 -11.97
N ASP A 234 -8.99 17.43 -11.22
CA ASP A 234 -10.22 18.11 -10.79
C ASP A 234 -9.94 19.19 -9.74
N LYS A 235 -10.95 20.01 -9.42
CA LYS A 235 -10.84 21.15 -8.54
C LYS A 235 -10.26 20.78 -7.17
N GLY A 236 -10.75 19.70 -6.53
CA GLY A 236 -10.32 19.30 -5.19
C GLY A 236 -8.85 18.86 -5.15
N ALA A 237 -8.38 18.18 -6.19
CA ALA A 237 -6.99 17.79 -6.31
C ALA A 237 -6.06 19.01 -6.59
N LYS A 238 -6.49 19.94 -7.45
CA LYS A 238 -5.74 21.17 -7.76
C LYS A 238 -5.58 22.08 -6.54
N GLU A 239 -6.58 22.15 -5.67
CA GLU A 239 -6.50 22.93 -4.42
C GLU A 239 -5.41 22.39 -3.47
N GLN A 240 -5.01 21.12 -3.58
CA GLN A 240 -3.93 20.53 -2.81
C GLN A 240 -2.53 20.93 -3.32
N GLY A 241 -2.40 21.25 -4.61
CA GLY A 241 -1.16 21.63 -5.26
C GLY A 241 -1.12 21.26 -6.73
N ASN A 242 -0.18 21.86 -7.46
CA ASN A 242 -0.06 21.72 -8.91
C ASN A 242 0.51 20.35 -9.34
N ASN A 243 1.21 19.64 -8.44
CA ASN A 243 1.84 18.35 -8.71
C ASN A 243 1.87 17.47 -7.44
N ARG A 244 2.28 16.21 -7.57
CA ARG A 244 2.28 15.25 -6.46
C ARG A 244 3.23 15.66 -5.34
N PHE A 245 4.41 16.18 -5.69
CA PHE A 245 5.38 16.65 -4.71
C PHE A 245 4.79 17.74 -3.81
N GLN A 246 4.21 18.79 -4.39
CA GLN A 246 3.57 19.87 -3.63
C GLN A 246 2.40 19.37 -2.76
N ARG A 247 1.57 18.46 -3.29
CA ARG A 247 0.45 17.89 -2.56
C ARG A 247 0.91 17.13 -1.32
N GLY A 248 1.99 16.35 -1.46
CA GLY A 248 2.57 15.59 -0.36
C GLY A 248 3.18 16.48 0.73
N ILE A 249 3.92 17.53 0.35
CA ILE A 249 4.46 18.52 1.29
C ILE A 249 3.32 19.16 2.11
N ARG A 250 2.30 19.71 1.43
CA ARG A 250 1.16 20.36 2.10
C ARG A 250 0.36 19.43 2.99
N TYR A 251 0.23 18.15 2.59
CA TYR A 251 -0.43 17.16 3.40
C TYR A 251 0.34 16.86 4.69
N PHE A 252 1.66 16.71 4.60
CA PHE A 252 2.52 16.52 5.77
C PHE A 252 2.45 17.72 6.71
N GLU A 253 2.68 18.93 6.20
CA GLU A 253 2.63 20.17 6.98
C GLU A 253 1.29 20.36 7.69
N ARG A 254 0.17 20.04 6.99
CA ARG A 254 -1.15 20.12 7.60
C ARG A 254 -1.34 19.17 8.77
N ASN A 255 -0.83 17.95 8.67
CA ASN A 255 -0.93 16.98 9.76
C ASN A 255 -0.05 17.38 10.96
N VAL A 256 1.11 17.98 10.73
CA VAL A 256 1.95 18.57 11.80
C VAL A 256 1.15 19.66 12.54
N LEU A 257 0.57 20.62 11.82
CA LEU A 257 -0.21 21.71 12.41
C LEU A 257 -1.43 21.22 13.20
N ILE A 258 -2.08 20.15 12.74
CA ILE A 258 -3.23 19.57 13.44
C ILE A 258 -2.78 18.88 14.72
N ALA A 259 -1.72 18.08 14.66
CA ALA A 259 -1.16 17.42 15.84
C ALA A 259 -0.77 18.45 16.92
N ASP A 260 -0.08 19.52 16.52
CA ASP A 260 0.28 20.63 17.39
C ASP A 260 -0.96 21.32 17.99
N SER A 261 -1.96 21.66 17.16
CA SER A 261 -3.18 22.33 17.62
C SER A 261 -4.04 21.51 18.59
N LEU A 262 -3.91 20.18 18.56
CA LEU A 262 -4.64 19.23 19.40
C LEU A 262 -3.80 18.69 20.56
N ASP A 263 -2.55 19.17 20.72
CA ASP A 263 -1.57 18.62 21.68
C ASP A 263 -1.43 17.09 21.56
N MET A 264 -1.38 16.59 20.32
CA MET A 264 -1.26 15.17 20.01
C MET A 264 0.15 14.80 19.57
N PRO A 265 0.66 13.61 19.91
CA PRO A 265 1.97 13.17 19.43
C PRO A 265 1.94 13.02 17.91
N PHE A 266 3.02 13.49 17.23
CA PHE A 266 3.19 13.30 15.79
C PHE A 266 4.46 12.52 15.50
N ARG A 267 4.31 11.33 14.89
CA ARG A 267 5.44 10.41 14.64
C ARG A 267 5.69 10.14 13.15
N TRP A 268 5.07 10.94 12.29
CA TRP A 268 5.33 10.86 10.85
C TRP A 268 6.60 11.61 10.49
N ARG A 269 7.26 11.12 9.45
CA ARG A 269 8.40 11.82 8.85
C ARG A 269 8.15 12.11 7.38
N LEU A 270 8.77 13.18 6.88
CA LEU A 270 8.83 13.52 5.47
C LEU A 270 10.21 13.16 4.95
N GLN A 271 10.28 12.41 3.87
CA GLN A 271 11.52 12.10 3.18
C GLN A 271 11.42 12.48 1.71
N VAL A 272 12.34 13.34 1.27
CA VAL A 272 12.49 13.69 -0.14
C VAL A 272 13.50 12.72 -0.77
N VAL A 273 13.08 12.02 -1.82
CA VAL A 273 13.91 11.08 -2.58
C VAL A 273 14.49 11.80 -3.79
N LYS A 274 15.82 11.94 -3.79
CA LYS A 274 16.54 12.70 -4.82
C LYS A 274 16.55 11.98 -6.17
N ASN A 275 16.45 12.77 -7.24
CA ASN A 275 16.45 12.31 -8.64
C ASN A 275 15.34 11.26 -8.91
N ALA A 276 14.23 11.35 -8.23
CA ALA A 276 13.09 10.45 -8.37
C ALA A 276 11.86 11.21 -8.89
N ALA A 277 11.35 10.80 -10.04
CA ALA A 277 10.04 11.17 -10.54
C ALA A 277 8.95 10.24 -9.98
N HIS A 278 7.90 9.93 -10.75
CA HIS A 278 6.84 8.99 -10.34
C HIS A 278 7.27 7.52 -10.47
N GLU A 279 8.44 7.16 -9.93
CA GLU A 279 9.11 5.87 -10.15
C GLU A 279 9.07 4.96 -8.91
N ASN A 280 8.23 3.93 -8.94
CA ASN A 280 8.09 2.99 -7.81
C ASN A 280 9.43 2.36 -7.38
N SER A 281 10.33 2.03 -8.30
CA SER A 281 11.61 1.38 -7.97
C SER A 281 12.51 2.27 -7.09
N LYS A 282 12.61 3.56 -7.40
CA LYS A 282 13.37 4.53 -6.60
C LYS A 282 12.71 4.74 -5.22
N MET A 283 11.38 4.74 -5.19
CA MET A 283 10.65 4.86 -3.93
C MET A 283 10.81 3.62 -3.04
N ILE A 284 10.84 2.41 -3.61
CA ILE A 284 11.14 1.17 -2.88
C ILE A 284 12.56 1.22 -2.31
N GLN A 285 13.55 1.62 -3.12
CA GLN A 285 14.94 1.75 -2.68
C GLN A 285 15.06 2.67 -1.45
N ALA A 286 14.29 3.76 -1.43
CA ALA A 286 14.26 4.69 -0.30
C ALA A 286 13.45 4.16 0.91
N ALA A 287 12.40 3.37 0.66
CA ALA A 287 11.50 2.86 1.69
C ALA A 287 12.03 1.60 2.38
N ALA A 288 12.80 0.76 1.68
CA ALA A 288 13.30 -0.50 2.20
C ALA A 288 14.13 -0.33 3.47
N PRO A 289 15.10 0.60 3.58
CA PRO A 289 15.83 0.81 4.83
C PRO A 289 14.91 1.14 6.01
N TYR A 290 13.84 1.91 5.79
CA TYR A 290 12.90 2.28 6.85
C TYR A 290 11.99 1.13 7.29
N LEU A 291 11.46 0.39 6.31
CA LEU A 291 10.54 -0.70 6.59
C LEU A 291 11.24 -1.99 7.00
N LEU A 292 12.54 -2.13 6.72
CA LEU A 292 13.33 -3.35 6.96
C LEU A 292 14.48 -3.14 7.97
N GLU A 293 14.58 -1.95 8.59
CA GLU A 293 15.51 -1.80 9.72
C GLU A 293 15.08 -2.78 10.81
N ASP A 294 15.85 -3.35 11.57
CA ASP A 294 15.57 -4.38 12.59
C ASP A 294 15.37 -5.82 12.02
N LEU A 295 15.81 -6.11 10.76
CA LEU A 295 15.69 -7.42 10.10
C LEU A 295 17.04 -7.94 9.61
#